data_9c6d4bf9e4215d4f8e96a7c57dc60b23
#
_entry.id   9c6d4bf9e4215d4f8e96a7c57dc60b23
#
_cell.length_a   1.000
_cell.length_b   1.000
_cell.length_c   1.000
_cell.angle_alpha   90.00
_cell.angle_beta   90.00
_cell.angle_gamma   90.00
#
_symmetry.space_group_name_H-M   'P 1'
#
loop_
_entity.id
_entity.type
_entity.pdbx_description
1 polymer ?
#
loop_
_entity_poly.entity_id
_entity_poly.type
_entity_poly.pdbx_seq_one_letter_code
_entity_poly.pdbx_strand_id
1 'polypeptide(L)'
;SHDRAFLNNVTTRTIEITCGQIYDYKVKYDEYIVLRQERREQQLRAYENQQKQIEDTEAFIERFRYKATKAVQVQSRMKQLEKIERIEVDEVDNSALRLKFVCSSRSGNYPVICEDVKKAYGAHVVFHDVNLTINRGEKVAFVGKNGEGKSTLVKCIMSEIDYEGKLTLGHNVQIGYFAQNQAQMLDENLTVFDTIDRVAVGDIRLKIRDILGAFMFGGEASDKKVKVLSGGERTRLAMIKLLLEPVNFLILDEPTNHLDMRSKDVLKEAIREFDGTVIIVSHDRDFLDGLATKVYEFGGGVVKEHLGGIYDFLQKKKIENLNELQKANPSSASPANGKKEEGAEEGISENKLSYEAQKELNKKIKKLERLVADCEAAIEQTESAIAILEEKMATPDGASDMSLYEQHQKLKQQLDHTVEEWERVSMELEEMNEK
;
A
#
# COMPACT_ATOMS: atom_id res chain seq x y z
N SER A 1 -3.94 6.19 17.52
CA SER A 1 -4.69 6.50 16.31
C SER A 1 -4.45 5.43 15.26
N HIS A 2 -5.44 5.14 14.45
CA HIS A 2 -5.33 4.25 13.28
C HIS A 2 -5.34 5.05 11.97
N ASP A 3 -5.15 6.35 12.05
CA ASP A 3 -5.03 7.27 10.91
C ASP A 3 -3.55 7.54 10.65
N ARG A 4 -3.06 7.06 9.49
CA ARG A 4 -1.67 7.13 9.07
C ARG A 4 -1.23 8.57 8.79
N ALA A 5 -2.08 9.34 8.09
CA ALA A 5 -1.81 10.73 7.78
C ALA A 5 -1.74 11.59 9.06
N PHE A 6 -2.63 11.33 10.03
CA PHE A 6 -2.60 11.98 11.32
C PHE A 6 -1.30 11.67 12.07
N LEU A 7 -0.91 10.38 12.16
CA LEU A 7 0.32 10.00 12.83
C LEU A 7 1.54 10.65 12.18
N ASN A 8 1.64 10.62 10.86
CA ASN A 8 2.77 11.17 10.14
C ASN A 8 2.91 12.70 10.29
N ASN A 9 1.78 13.40 10.43
CA ASN A 9 1.78 14.86 10.60
C ASN A 9 2.02 15.33 12.04
N VAL A 10 1.66 14.50 13.03
CA VAL A 10 1.70 14.91 14.46
C VAL A 10 2.89 14.31 15.19
N THR A 11 3.36 13.10 14.83
CA THR A 11 4.43 12.44 15.53
C THR A 11 5.79 12.73 14.90
N THR A 12 6.79 12.95 15.74
CA THR A 12 8.20 13.11 15.36
C THR A 12 9.07 11.96 15.89
N ARG A 13 8.47 11.04 16.65
CA ARG A 13 9.14 9.91 17.29
C ARG A 13 8.17 8.75 17.39
N THR A 14 8.63 7.55 17.06
CA THR A 14 7.84 6.32 17.15
C THR A 14 8.56 5.33 18.07
N ILE A 15 7.86 4.80 19.05
CA ILE A 15 8.36 3.77 19.96
C ILE A 15 7.61 2.47 19.65
N GLU A 16 8.34 1.45 19.24
CA GLU A 16 7.81 0.12 18.97
C GLU A 16 8.11 -0.81 20.16
N ILE A 17 7.10 -1.56 20.58
CA ILE A 17 7.24 -2.60 21.59
C ILE A 17 6.91 -3.93 20.91
N THR A 18 7.92 -4.79 20.78
CA THR A 18 7.79 -6.09 20.13
C THR A 18 8.71 -7.12 20.79
N CYS A 19 8.28 -8.37 20.92
CA CYS A 19 9.02 -9.47 21.58
C CYS A 19 9.63 -9.08 22.93
N GLY A 20 8.92 -8.27 23.74
CA GLY A 20 9.39 -7.80 25.04
C GLY A 20 10.50 -6.74 24.98
N GLN A 21 10.89 -6.28 23.81
CA GLN A 21 11.91 -5.24 23.60
C GLN A 21 11.28 -3.93 23.14
N ILE A 22 11.95 -2.83 23.48
CA ILE A 22 11.53 -1.47 23.11
C ILE A 22 12.53 -0.91 22.10
N TYR A 23 12.01 -0.52 20.93
CA TYR A 23 12.78 0.13 19.88
C TYR A 23 12.31 1.58 19.72
N ASP A 24 13.25 2.51 19.74
CA ASP A 24 13.00 3.95 19.71
C ASP A 24 13.51 4.54 18.40
N TYR A 25 12.58 4.99 17.57
CA TYR A 25 12.85 5.60 16.28
C TYR A 25 12.53 7.11 16.35
N LYS A 26 13.54 7.95 16.19
CA LYS A 26 13.39 9.41 16.17
C LYS A 26 13.04 9.93 14.77
N VAL A 27 12.04 9.30 14.17
CA VAL A 27 11.59 9.56 12.80
C VAL A 27 10.06 9.59 12.75
N LYS A 28 9.52 10.13 11.66
CA LYS A 28 8.09 10.11 11.37
C LYS A 28 7.59 8.68 11.12
N TYR A 29 6.28 8.52 11.16
CA TYR A 29 5.66 7.20 11.08
C TYR A 29 5.96 6.45 9.76
N ASP A 30 5.99 7.15 8.61
CA ASP A 30 6.27 6.51 7.31
C ASP A 30 7.73 6.03 7.22
N GLU A 31 8.67 6.85 7.69
CA GLU A 31 10.10 6.47 7.76
C GLU A 31 10.32 5.30 8.75
N TYR A 32 9.58 5.30 9.87
CA TYR A 32 9.61 4.18 10.81
C TYR A 32 9.23 2.85 10.15
N ILE A 33 8.20 2.85 9.30
CA ILE A 33 7.77 1.61 8.61
C ILE A 33 8.90 1.05 7.75
N VAL A 34 9.63 1.90 7.03
CA VAL A 34 10.77 1.49 6.20
C VAL A 34 11.89 0.92 7.06
N LEU A 35 12.31 1.66 8.10
CA LEU A 35 13.37 1.21 9.01
C LEU A 35 13.00 -0.08 9.76
N ARG A 36 11.73 -0.23 10.11
CA ARG A 36 11.21 -1.46 10.71
C ARG A 36 11.36 -2.65 9.75
N GLN A 37 11.03 -2.46 8.48
CA GLN A 37 11.13 -3.51 7.48
C GLN A 37 12.60 -3.91 7.26
N GLU A 38 13.50 -2.96 7.13
CA GLU A 38 14.95 -3.22 6.98
C GLU A 38 15.52 -3.98 8.17
N ARG A 39 15.20 -3.52 9.41
CA ARG A 39 15.61 -4.23 10.63
C ARG A 39 15.12 -5.67 10.63
N ARG A 40 13.90 -5.88 10.23
CA ARG A 40 13.27 -7.20 10.18
C ARG A 40 13.93 -8.12 9.15
N GLU A 41 14.26 -7.61 7.98
CA GLU A 41 15.00 -8.38 6.97
C GLU A 41 16.38 -8.79 7.49
N GLN A 42 17.07 -7.89 8.19
CA GLN A 42 18.35 -8.20 8.83
C GLN A 42 18.19 -9.28 9.91
N GLN A 43 17.15 -9.17 10.73
CA GLN A 43 16.85 -10.15 11.78
C GLN A 43 16.50 -11.53 11.21
N LEU A 44 15.72 -11.57 10.11
CA LEU A 44 15.39 -12.81 9.42
C LEU A 44 16.63 -13.49 8.83
N ARG A 45 17.50 -12.72 8.15
CA ARG A 45 18.78 -13.24 7.63
C ARG A 45 19.68 -13.76 8.74
N ALA A 46 19.74 -13.06 9.88
CA ALA A 46 20.50 -13.51 11.04
C ALA A 46 19.92 -14.81 11.62
N TYR A 47 18.60 -14.93 11.70
CA TYR A 47 17.91 -16.15 12.14
C TYR A 47 18.18 -17.34 11.21
N GLU A 48 18.06 -17.16 9.89
CA GLU A 48 18.34 -18.21 8.89
C GLU A 48 19.79 -18.69 8.98
N ASN A 49 20.73 -17.76 9.11
CA ASN A 49 22.14 -18.10 9.30
C ASN A 49 22.37 -18.86 10.62
N GLN A 50 21.74 -18.46 11.69
CA GLN A 50 21.82 -19.16 12.99
C GLN A 50 21.22 -20.57 12.89
N GLN A 51 20.04 -20.72 12.26
CA GLN A 51 19.40 -22.02 12.08
C GLN A 51 20.31 -22.97 11.29
N LYS A 52 20.90 -22.49 10.20
CA LYS A 52 21.85 -23.28 9.41
C LYS A 52 23.06 -23.72 10.25
N GLN A 53 23.62 -22.83 11.07
CA GLN A 53 24.75 -23.18 11.95
C GLN A 53 24.33 -24.22 13.02
N ILE A 54 23.10 -24.13 13.54
CA ILE A 54 22.54 -25.10 14.47
C ILE A 54 22.40 -26.46 13.77
N GLU A 55 21.79 -26.52 12.60
CA GLU A 55 21.59 -27.74 11.81
C GLU A 55 22.95 -28.41 11.45
N ASP A 56 23.92 -27.63 10.97
CA ASP A 56 25.27 -28.15 10.67
C ASP A 56 25.96 -28.72 11.91
N THR A 57 25.76 -28.09 13.07
CA THR A 57 26.33 -28.53 14.34
C THR A 57 25.63 -29.80 14.86
N GLU A 58 24.31 -29.87 14.77
CA GLU A 58 23.51 -31.04 15.11
C GLU A 58 23.86 -32.23 14.21
N ALA A 59 23.95 -32.01 12.90
CA ALA A 59 24.37 -33.04 11.95
C ALA A 59 25.77 -33.57 12.23
N PHE A 60 26.72 -32.69 12.63
CA PHE A 60 28.05 -33.11 13.06
C PHE A 60 27.99 -33.97 14.32
N ILE A 61 27.21 -33.56 15.34
CA ILE A 61 27.03 -34.30 16.58
C ILE A 61 26.45 -35.68 16.31
N GLU A 62 25.40 -35.78 15.49
CA GLU A 62 24.74 -37.04 15.15
C GLU A 62 25.69 -38.00 14.42
N ARG A 63 26.43 -37.48 13.41
CA ARG A 63 27.36 -38.28 12.61
C ARG A 63 28.55 -38.85 13.41
N PHE A 64 29.01 -38.11 14.44
CA PHE A 64 30.21 -38.48 15.20
C PHE A 64 29.96 -38.91 16.62
N ARG A 65 28.69 -38.98 17.08
CA ARG A 65 28.28 -39.30 18.46
C ARG A 65 28.89 -40.59 18.99
N TYR A 66 29.02 -41.58 18.12
CA TYR A 66 29.47 -42.93 18.50
C TYR A 66 30.98 -43.17 18.25
N LYS A 67 31.75 -42.18 17.76
CA LYS A 67 33.17 -42.32 17.52
C LYS A 67 34.01 -41.84 18.70
N ALA A 68 34.68 -42.80 19.39
CA ALA A 68 35.46 -42.50 20.58
C ALA A 68 36.54 -41.41 20.33
N THR A 69 37.19 -41.41 19.16
CA THR A 69 38.20 -40.42 18.77
C THR A 69 37.68 -38.98 18.60
N LYS A 70 36.37 -38.81 18.51
CA LYS A 70 35.70 -37.50 18.33
C LYS A 70 34.89 -37.07 19.54
N ALA A 71 34.87 -37.87 20.63
CA ALA A 71 34.04 -37.63 21.80
C ALA A 71 34.23 -36.22 22.43
N VAL A 72 35.50 -35.75 22.54
CA VAL A 72 35.81 -34.40 23.06
C VAL A 72 35.24 -33.30 22.19
N GLN A 73 35.34 -33.45 20.85
CA GLN A 73 34.81 -32.47 19.90
C GLN A 73 33.29 -32.42 19.92
N VAL A 74 32.63 -33.57 20.00
CA VAL A 74 31.17 -33.69 20.13
C VAL A 74 30.68 -33.02 21.42
N GLN A 75 31.29 -33.29 22.55
CA GLN A 75 30.94 -32.63 23.83
C GLN A 75 31.16 -31.10 23.77
N SER A 76 32.22 -30.64 23.15
CA SER A 76 32.45 -29.20 22.97
C SER A 76 31.36 -28.54 22.15
N ARG A 77 30.95 -29.17 21.05
CA ARG A 77 29.87 -28.65 20.18
C ARG A 77 28.50 -28.73 20.85
N MET A 78 28.20 -29.75 21.62
CA MET A 78 26.98 -29.81 22.43
C MET A 78 26.92 -28.65 23.44
N LYS A 79 28.00 -28.35 24.14
CA LYS A 79 28.09 -27.20 25.05
C LYS A 79 27.98 -25.85 24.32
N GLN A 80 28.44 -25.76 23.06
CA GLN A 80 28.25 -24.57 22.24
C GLN A 80 26.76 -24.38 21.88
N LEU A 81 26.06 -25.46 21.46
CA LEU A 81 24.63 -25.45 21.18
C LEU A 81 23.78 -25.02 22.37
N GLU A 82 24.11 -25.52 23.59
CA GLU A 82 23.42 -25.15 24.82
C GLU A 82 23.57 -23.66 25.19
N LYS A 83 24.64 -23.00 24.71
CA LYS A 83 24.93 -21.59 25.01
C LYS A 83 24.40 -20.64 23.94
N ILE A 84 23.90 -21.15 22.82
CA ILE A 84 23.35 -20.29 21.74
C ILE A 84 22.02 -19.72 22.23
N GLU A 85 21.97 -18.40 22.38
CA GLU A 85 20.72 -17.67 22.54
C GLU A 85 20.01 -17.67 21.17
N ARG A 86 18.84 -18.30 21.11
CA ARG A 86 18.06 -18.37 19.88
C ARG A 86 17.50 -17.01 19.55
N ILE A 87 17.72 -16.55 18.31
CA ILE A 87 17.16 -15.31 17.80
C ILE A 87 15.66 -15.53 17.66
N GLU A 88 14.88 -14.78 18.44
CA GLU A 88 13.43 -14.71 18.25
C GLU A 88 13.17 -13.75 17.10
N VAL A 89 12.53 -14.25 16.06
CA VAL A 89 12.06 -13.43 14.95
C VAL A 89 10.60 -13.12 15.22
N ASP A 90 10.23 -11.85 15.08
CA ASP A 90 8.82 -11.46 15.06
C ASP A 90 8.08 -12.36 14.08
N GLU A 91 7.08 -13.09 14.56
CA GLU A 91 6.20 -13.85 13.67
C GLU A 91 5.63 -12.89 12.65
N VAL A 92 6.20 -12.98 11.47
CA VAL A 92 5.70 -12.27 10.33
C VAL A 92 4.45 -12.99 9.93
N ASP A 93 3.36 -12.36 10.20
CA ASP A 93 2.18 -12.59 9.40
C ASP A 93 2.47 -12.10 7.96
N ASN A 94 3.30 -12.89 7.27
CA ASN A 94 3.65 -12.73 5.85
C ASN A 94 2.53 -13.22 4.95
N SER A 95 1.36 -13.44 5.51
CA SER A 95 0.19 -13.59 4.70
C SER A 95 -0.17 -12.19 4.12
N ALA A 96 0.63 -11.72 3.17
CA ALA A 96 0.09 -11.00 2.03
C ALA A 96 -0.87 -11.98 1.35
N LEU A 97 -1.95 -12.28 2.04
CA LEU A 97 -3.00 -13.17 1.57
C LEU A 97 -3.60 -12.46 0.37
N ARG A 98 -3.17 -12.85 -0.82
CA ARG A 98 -3.82 -12.41 -2.05
C ARG A 98 -5.18 -13.09 -2.07
N LEU A 99 -6.15 -12.41 -1.45
CA LEU A 99 -7.55 -12.82 -1.44
C LEU A 99 -8.12 -12.51 -2.82
N LYS A 100 -8.07 -13.48 -3.70
CA LYS A 100 -8.77 -13.36 -4.97
C LYS A 100 -10.25 -13.67 -4.73
N PHE A 101 -11.06 -12.62 -4.66
CA PHE A 101 -12.52 -12.76 -4.56
C PHE A 101 -13.08 -13.16 -5.92
N VAL A 102 -13.86 -14.22 -5.91
CA VAL A 102 -14.47 -14.73 -7.15
C VAL A 102 -15.78 -13.98 -7.37
N CYS A 103 -15.82 -13.14 -8.40
CA CYS A 103 -17.09 -12.63 -8.91
C CYS A 103 -17.99 -13.78 -9.36
N SER A 104 -19.25 -13.81 -8.93
CA SER A 104 -20.19 -14.88 -9.24
C SER A 104 -20.50 -14.97 -10.73
N SER A 105 -20.81 -13.84 -11.35
CA SER A 105 -21.17 -13.75 -12.77
C SER A 105 -20.97 -12.32 -13.26
N ARG A 106 -20.78 -12.14 -14.56
CA ARG A 106 -20.63 -10.80 -15.13
C ARG A 106 -21.94 -10.02 -15.05
N SER A 107 -21.89 -8.81 -14.49
CA SER A 107 -22.98 -7.82 -14.57
C SER A 107 -23.05 -7.20 -15.97
N GLY A 108 -24.14 -6.49 -16.25
CA GLY A 108 -24.25 -5.61 -17.43
C GLY A 108 -23.14 -4.55 -17.46
N ASN A 109 -23.00 -3.84 -18.58
CA ASN A 109 -21.95 -2.82 -18.76
C ASN A 109 -22.12 -1.61 -17.82
N TYR A 110 -23.36 -1.31 -17.44
CA TYR A 110 -23.73 -0.21 -16.57
C TYR A 110 -24.48 -0.75 -15.34
N PRO A 111 -23.80 -1.11 -14.27
CA PRO A 111 -24.43 -1.61 -13.04
C PRO A 111 -25.40 -0.64 -12.41
N VAL A 112 -25.13 0.68 -12.48
CA VAL A 112 -26.01 1.71 -11.95
C VAL A 112 -26.06 2.88 -12.92
N ILE A 113 -27.28 3.33 -13.22
CA ILE A 113 -27.57 4.57 -13.96
C ILE A 113 -28.58 5.37 -13.16
N CYS A 114 -28.26 6.61 -12.82
CA CYS A 114 -29.15 7.58 -12.21
C CYS A 114 -29.40 8.71 -13.20
N GLU A 115 -30.68 9.02 -13.44
CA GLU A 115 -31.15 10.11 -14.32
C GLU A 115 -32.09 10.99 -13.47
N ASP A 116 -31.68 12.23 -13.21
CA ASP A 116 -32.40 13.26 -12.47
C ASP A 116 -32.94 12.77 -11.11
N VAL A 117 -32.15 11.97 -10.38
CA VAL A 117 -32.57 11.40 -9.11
C VAL A 117 -32.57 12.48 -8.04
N LYS A 118 -33.69 12.53 -7.29
CA LYS A 118 -33.92 13.48 -6.21
C LYS A 118 -34.43 12.76 -4.98
N LYS A 119 -33.99 13.20 -3.81
CA LYS A 119 -34.51 12.73 -2.52
C LYS A 119 -34.72 13.88 -1.56
N ALA A 120 -35.89 13.87 -0.95
CA ALA A 120 -36.24 14.79 0.13
C ALA A 120 -36.91 14.06 1.30
N TYR A 121 -36.72 14.57 2.49
CA TYR A 121 -37.45 14.16 3.70
C TYR A 121 -38.28 15.34 4.18
N GLY A 122 -39.58 15.31 3.85
CA GLY A 122 -40.46 16.45 4.08
C GLY A 122 -39.98 17.69 3.35
N ALA A 123 -39.72 18.79 4.05
CA ALA A 123 -39.22 20.03 3.44
C ALA A 123 -37.68 20.04 3.18
N HIS A 124 -36.97 19.07 3.73
CA HIS A 124 -35.51 19.01 3.58
C HIS A 124 -35.09 18.20 2.33
N VAL A 125 -34.58 18.90 1.33
CA VAL A 125 -33.99 18.28 0.13
C VAL A 125 -32.58 17.82 0.44
N VAL A 126 -32.32 16.52 0.34
CA VAL A 126 -31.00 15.94 0.58
C VAL A 126 -30.11 16.10 -0.67
N PHE A 127 -30.65 15.75 -1.82
CA PHE A 127 -30.03 15.98 -3.13
C PHE A 127 -31.08 16.08 -4.23
N HIS A 128 -30.72 16.73 -5.32
CA HIS A 128 -31.53 16.89 -6.51
C HIS A 128 -30.65 16.77 -7.78
N ASP A 129 -31.29 16.47 -8.89
CA ASP A 129 -30.67 16.42 -10.23
C ASP A 129 -29.41 15.54 -10.27
N VAL A 130 -29.43 14.40 -9.54
CA VAL A 130 -28.30 13.49 -9.51
C VAL A 130 -28.27 12.66 -10.79
N ASN A 131 -27.26 12.94 -11.61
CA ASN A 131 -26.97 12.23 -12.85
C ASN A 131 -25.62 11.54 -12.70
N LEU A 132 -25.61 10.19 -12.63
CA LEU A 132 -24.37 9.43 -12.56
C LEU A 132 -24.50 8.09 -13.29
N THR A 133 -23.41 7.65 -13.85
CA THR A 133 -23.31 6.34 -14.50
C THR A 133 -22.05 5.64 -14.00
N ILE A 134 -22.23 4.42 -13.48
CA ILE A 134 -21.13 3.59 -13.02
C ILE A 134 -20.94 2.46 -14.03
N ASN A 135 -19.72 2.32 -14.55
CA ASN A 135 -19.38 1.27 -15.48
C ASN A 135 -18.95 -0.01 -14.74
N ARG A 136 -19.11 -1.14 -15.39
CA ARG A 136 -18.66 -2.42 -14.83
C ARG A 136 -17.15 -2.39 -14.57
N GLY A 137 -16.74 -2.87 -13.39
CA GLY A 137 -15.35 -2.93 -12.96
C GLY A 137 -14.79 -1.60 -12.48
N GLU A 138 -15.57 -0.49 -12.51
CA GLU A 138 -15.16 0.76 -11.89
C GLU A 138 -15.15 0.67 -10.37
N LYS A 139 -14.17 1.32 -9.77
CA LYS A 139 -14.08 1.53 -8.32
C LYS A 139 -14.27 3.01 -8.06
N VAL A 140 -15.44 3.38 -7.55
CA VAL A 140 -15.85 4.77 -7.36
C VAL A 140 -15.89 5.14 -5.90
N ALA A 141 -15.40 6.34 -5.56
CA ALA A 141 -15.48 6.89 -4.23
C ALA A 141 -16.59 7.93 -4.12
N PHE A 142 -17.43 7.83 -3.07
CA PHE A 142 -18.38 8.87 -2.68
C PHE A 142 -17.77 9.68 -1.54
N VAL A 143 -17.50 10.95 -1.79
CA VAL A 143 -16.90 11.87 -0.83
C VAL A 143 -17.78 13.09 -0.57
N GLY A 144 -17.67 13.68 0.60
CA GLY A 144 -18.49 14.84 1.01
C GLY A 144 -18.61 14.89 2.52
N LYS A 145 -19.12 15.99 3.05
CA LYS A 145 -19.36 16.14 4.50
C LYS A 145 -20.42 15.16 4.98
N ASN A 146 -20.45 14.93 6.29
CA ASN A 146 -21.50 14.12 6.90
C ASN A 146 -22.87 14.84 6.73
N GLY A 147 -23.90 14.05 6.40
CA GLY A 147 -25.24 14.58 6.14
C GLY A 147 -25.51 15.01 4.69
N GLU A 148 -24.53 15.03 3.79
CA GLU A 148 -24.69 15.43 2.37
C GLU A 148 -25.36 14.35 1.48
N GLY A 149 -25.87 13.28 2.08
CA GLY A 149 -26.70 12.31 1.34
C GLY A 149 -25.96 11.10 0.75
N LYS A 150 -24.68 10.87 1.05
CA LYS A 150 -23.92 9.70 0.55
C LYS A 150 -24.62 8.38 0.81
N SER A 151 -24.86 8.06 2.08
CA SER A 151 -25.56 6.82 2.48
C SER A 151 -27.05 6.83 2.06
N THR A 152 -27.65 8.01 1.85
CA THR A 152 -29.00 8.12 1.31
C THR A 152 -29.06 7.67 -0.14
N LEU A 153 -28.09 8.08 -0.97
CA LEU A 153 -28.02 7.63 -2.37
C LEU A 153 -27.74 6.12 -2.44
N VAL A 154 -26.88 5.59 -1.56
CA VAL A 154 -26.65 4.15 -1.45
C VAL A 154 -27.96 3.41 -1.17
N LYS A 155 -28.79 3.89 -0.21
CA LYS A 155 -30.11 3.30 0.09
C LYS A 155 -31.10 3.42 -1.07
N CYS A 156 -31.03 4.49 -1.87
CA CYS A 156 -31.81 4.58 -3.11
C CYS A 156 -31.36 3.51 -4.12
N ILE A 157 -30.04 3.30 -4.30
CA ILE A 157 -29.49 2.24 -5.17
C ILE A 157 -29.94 0.86 -4.70
N MET A 158 -29.99 0.63 -3.38
CA MET A 158 -30.50 -0.60 -2.77
C MET A 158 -32.01 -0.75 -2.86
N SER A 159 -32.75 0.28 -3.33
CA SER A 159 -34.22 0.34 -3.33
C SER A 159 -34.83 0.20 -1.93
N GLU A 160 -34.10 0.60 -0.88
CA GLU A 160 -34.57 0.58 0.50
C GLU A 160 -35.46 1.78 0.83
N ILE A 161 -35.32 2.88 0.10
CA ILE A 161 -36.06 4.12 0.28
C ILE A 161 -36.55 4.67 -1.05
N ASP A 162 -37.73 5.35 -1.00
CA ASP A 162 -38.32 5.98 -2.18
C ASP A 162 -37.52 7.21 -2.62
N TYR A 163 -37.51 7.48 -3.90
CA TYR A 163 -36.88 8.62 -4.55
C TYR A 163 -37.69 9.10 -5.76
N GLU A 164 -37.44 10.33 -6.20
CA GLU A 164 -37.95 10.88 -7.46
C GLU A 164 -36.88 10.74 -8.56
N GLY A 165 -37.27 10.68 -9.83
CA GLY A 165 -36.38 10.48 -10.97
C GLY A 165 -36.27 9.01 -11.38
N LYS A 166 -35.23 8.66 -12.15
CA LYS A 166 -35.06 7.31 -12.66
C LYS A 166 -33.72 6.73 -12.20
N LEU A 167 -33.76 5.62 -11.52
CA LEU A 167 -32.59 4.83 -11.15
C LEU A 167 -32.75 3.42 -11.72
N THR A 168 -31.79 3.01 -12.51
CA THR A 168 -31.80 1.71 -13.19
C THR A 168 -30.62 0.87 -12.75
N LEU A 169 -30.88 -0.30 -12.21
CA LEU A 169 -29.88 -1.33 -11.99
C LEU A 169 -29.67 -2.14 -13.28
N GLY A 170 -28.40 -2.38 -13.60
CA GLY A 170 -28.02 -3.17 -14.76
C GLY A 170 -28.48 -4.61 -14.66
N HIS A 171 -28.43 -5.31 -15.79
CA HIS A 171 -28.76 -6.74 -15.83
C HIS A 171 -27.75 -7.54 -15.01
N ASN A 172 -28.29 -8.54 -14.26
CA ASN A 172 -27.49 -9.49 -13.49
C ASN A 172 -26.56 -8.84 -12.43
N VAL A 173 -27.00 -7.72 -11.85
CA VAL A 173 -26.29 -7.07 -10.73
C VAL A 173 -26.64 -7.79 -9.42
N GLN A 174 -25.62 -8.31 -8.74
CA GLN A 174 -25.73 -8.91 -7.41
C GLN A 174 -24.98 -8.02 -6.43
N ILE A 175 -25.75 -7.33 -5.60
CA ILE A 175 -25.20 -6.32 -4.68
C ILE A 175 -24.83 -6.96 -3.36
N GLY A 176 -23.59 -6.75 -2.93
CA GLY A 176 -23.15 -6.93 -1.56
C GLY A 176 -23.02 -5.57 -0.89
N TYR A 177 -23.76 -5.35 0.20
CA TYR A 177 -23.75 -4.10 0.92
C TYR A 177 -23.18 -4.24 2.31
N PHE A 178 -22.18 -3.44 2.62
CA PHE A 178 -21.61 -3.31 3.95
C PHE A 178 -22.11 -2.02 4.61
N ALA A 179 -23.06 -2.15 5.52
CA ALA A 179 -23.60 -1.06 6.31
C ALA A 179 -22.91 -0.96 7.67
N GLN A 180 -22.98 0.20 8.32
CA GLN A 180 -22.43 0.40 9.67
C GLN A 180 -22.98 -0.58 10.73
N ASN A 181 -24.18 -1.09 10.55
CA ASN A 181 -24.85 -2.02 11.48
C ASN A 181 -24.79 -3.49 11.06
N GLN A 182 -24.03 -3.84 10.01
CA GLN A 182 -23.91 -5.21 9.49
C GLN A 182 -23.45 -6.23 10.56
N ALA A 183 -22.64 -5.76 11.51
CA ALA A 183 -22.16 -6.58 12.62
C ALA A 183 -23.29 -7.17 13.50
N GLN A 184 -24.46 -6.53 13.52
CA GLN A 184 -25.62 -7.00 14.30
C GLN A 184 -26.40 -8.13 13.61
N MET A 185 -26.15 -8.36 12.31
CA MET A 185 -26.81 -9.42 11.52
C MET A 185 -26.11 -10.77 11.60
N LEU A 186 -24.98 -10.85 12.32
CA LEU A 186 -24.28 -12.11 12.53
C LEU A 186 -25.01 -13.01 13.53
N ASP A 187 -25.01 -14.32 13.27
CA ASP A 187 -25.55 -15.32 14.21
C ASP A 187 -24.61 -15.45 15.42
N GLU A 188 -25.07 -15.01 16.57
CA GLU A 188 -24.28 -14.97 17.82
C GLU A 188 -23.90 -16.37 18.35
N ASN A 189 -24.58 -17.42 17.93
CA ASN A 189 -24.36 -18.78 18.41
C ASN A 189 -23.24 -19.50 17.66
N LEU A 190 -22.91 -19.05 16.48
CA LEU A 190 -21.85 -19.63 15.64
C LEU A 190 -20.46 -19.25 16.16
N THR A 191 -19.46 -20.05 15.79
CA THR A 191 -18.07 -19.65 15.91
C THR A 191 -17.68 -18.71 14.76
N VAL A 192 -16.56 -18.00 14.91
CA VAL A 192 -15.97 -17.18 13.85
C VAL A 192 -15.72 -18.06 12.60
N PHE A 193 -15.14 -19.25 12.81
CA PHE A 193 -14.86 -20.19 11.74
C PHE A 193 -16.16 -20.65 11.04
N ASP A 194 -17.18 -21.10 11.79
CA ASP A 194 -18.44 -21.57 11.22
C ASP A 194 -19.17 -20.50 10.43
N THR A 195 -19.09 -19.24 10.89
CA THR A 195 -19.69 -18.10 10.19
C THR A 195 -19.12 -17.94 8.79
N ILE A 196 -17.84 -18.15 8.62
CA ILE A 196 -17.15 -18.03 7.32
C ILE A 196 -17.29 -19.31 6.50
N ASP A 197 -17.20 -20.49 7.12
CA ASP A 197 -17.36 -21.78 6.41
C ASP A 197 -18.71 -21.92 5.69
N ARG A 198 -19.77 -21.32 6.24
CA ARG A 198 -21.11 -21.30 5.63
C ARG A 198 -21.19 -20.54 4.31
N VAL A 199 -20.35 -19.51 4.12
CA VAL A 199 -20.35 -18.66 2.91
C VAL A 199 -19.20 -18.99 1.97
N ALA A 200 -18.16 -19.65 2.47
CA ALA A 200 -16.99 -19.99 1.68
C ALA A 200 -17.30 -21.09 0.67
N VAL A 201 -16.96 -20.85 -0.60
CA VAL A 201 -17.20 -21.78 -1.71
C VAL A 201 -15.87 -22.16 -2.39
N GLY A 202 -15.74 -23.40 -2.79
CA GLY A 202 -14.58 -23.90 -3.55
C GLY A 202 -13.25 -23.81 -2.80
N ASP A 203 -12.19 -23.35 -3.48
CA ASP A 203 -10.83 -23.28 -2.94
C ASP A 203 -10.67 -22.31 -1.76
N ILE A 204 -11.60 -21.35 -1.62
CA ILE A 204 -11.63 -20.41 -0.51
C ILE A 204 -11.82 -21.16 0.81
N ARG A 205 -12.59 -22.24 0.81
CA ARG A 205 -12.83 -23.06 1.99
C ARG A 205 -11.55 -23.65 2.59
N LEU A 206 -10.57 -23.97 1.76
CA LEU A 206 -9.27 -24.47 2.20
C LEU A 206 -8.42 -23.39 2.87
N LYS A 207 -8.67 -22.12 2.58
CA LYS A 207 -7.91 -20.97 3.05
C LYS A 207 -8.61 -20.16 4.16
N ILE A 208 -9.71 -20.67 4.73
CA ILE A 208 -10.49 -19.94 5.74
C ILE A 208 -9.60 -19.51 6.92
N ARG A 209 -8.73 -20.41 7.42
CA ARG A 209 -7.87 -20.09 8.57
C ARG A 209 -6.83 -19.00 8.24
N ASP A 210 -6.31 -18.99 7.04
CA ASP A 210 -5.37 -17.98 6.56
C ASP A 210 -6.08 -16.62 6.41
N ILE A 211 -7.31 -16.64 5.85
CA ILE A 211 -8.17 -15.44 5.73
C ILE A 211 -8.49 -14.87 7.11
N LEU A 212 -8.90 -15.72 8.03
CA LEU A 212 -9.20 -15.31 9.40
C LEU A 212 -7.95 -14.77 10.09
N GLY A 213 -6.79 -15.39 9.89
CA GLY A 213 -5.50 -14.91 10.42
C GLY A 213 -5.14 -13.51 9.92
N ALA A 214 -5.31 -13.25 8.61
CA ALA A 214 -5.05 -11.94 8.00
C ALA A 214 -5.91 -10.82 8.61
N PHE A 215 -7.13 -11.14 9.05
CA PHE A 215 -8.01 -10.22 9.76
C PHE A 215 -7.95 -10.36 11.28
N MET A 216 -6.84 -10.88 11.84
CA MET A 216 -6.58 -11.01 13.27
C MET A 216 -7.53 -11.96 14.03
N PHE A 217 -8.04 -12.99 13.36
CA PHE A 217 -8.76 -14.11 13.96
C PHE A 217 -7.95 -15.41 13.89
N GLY A 218 -6.61 -15.32 14.05
CA GLY A 218 -5.72 -16.49 14.04
C GLY A 218 -5.83 -17.35 15.31
N GLY A 219 -5.42 -18.62 15.21
CA GLY A 219 -5.37 -19.54 16.32
C GLY A 219 -6.73 -19.74 17.03
N GLU A 220 -6.72 -19.66 18.35
CA GLU A 220 -7.91 -19.85 19.20
C GLU A 220 -9.01 -18.81 18.98
N ALA A 221 -8.69 -17.65 18.35
CA ALA A 221 -9.68 -16.62 18.07
C ALA A 221 -10.70 -17.08 17.05
N SER A 222 -10.33 -18.00 16.14
CA SER A 222 -11.25 -18.58 15.14
C SER A 222 -12.36 -19.45 15.74
N ASP A 223 -12.11 -20.03 16.90
CA ASP A 223 -13.05 -20.94 17.57
C ASP A 223 -13.96 -20.22 18.58
N LYS A 224 -13.74 -18.91 18.79
CA LYS A 224 -14.60 -18.09 19.65
C LYS A 224 -16.00 -17.93 19.03
N LYS A 225 -17.02 -17.91 19.90
CA LYS A 225 -18.38 -17.60 19.44
C LYS A 225 -18.55 -16.12 19.14
N VAL A 226 -19.36 -15.80 18.13
CA VAL A 226 -19.63 -14.42 17.71
C VAL A 226 -20.14 -13.56 18.88
N LYS A 227 -20.93 -14.10 19.79
CA LYS A 227 -21.45 -13.38 20.96
C LYS A 227 -20.38 -12.80 21.90
N VAL A 228 -19.18 -13.40 21.97
CA VAL A 228 -18.10 -12.94 22.85
C VAL A 228 -17.15 -11.96 22.18
N LEU A 229 -17.34 -11.69 20.89
CA LEU A 229 -16.54 -10.74 20.14
C LEU A 229 -16.89 -9.29 20.52
N SER A 230 -15.87 -8.45 20.54
CA SER A 230 -16.04 -7.00 20.62
C SER A 230 -16.74 -6.44 19.38
N GLY A 231 -17.27 -5.21 19.46
CA GLY A 231 -17.93 -4.56 18.33
C GLY A 231 -17.04 -4.46 17.08
N GLY A 232 -15.76 -4.12 17.27
CA GLY A 232 -14.77 -4.05 16.16
C GLY A 232 -14.47 -5.42 15.54
N GLU A 233 -14.37 -6.47 16.36
CA GLU A 233 -14.20 -7.84 15.87
C GLU A 233 -15.42 -8.33 15.08
N ARG A 234 -16.64 -8.05 15.58
CA ARG A 234 -17.88 -8.38 14.84
C ARG A 234 -17.92 -7.66 13.49
N THR A 235 -17.52 -6.38 13.46
CA THR A 235 -17.48 -5.60 12.22
C THR A 235 -16.48 -6.20 11.21
N ARG A 236 -15.30 -6.60 11.66
CA ARG A 236 -14.29 -7.30 10.82
C ARG A 236 -14.83 -8.63 10.30
N LEU A 237 -15.46 -9.43 11.15
CA LEU A 237 -16.03 -10.72 10.75
C LEU A 237 -17.15 -10.55 9.71
N ALA A 238 -18.04 -9.56 9.89
CA ALA A 238 -19.07 -9.22 8.91
C ALA A 238 -18.49 -8.80 7.57
N MET A 239 -17.37 -8.05 7.59
CA MET A 239 -16.64 -7.65 6.39
C MET A 239 -16.07 -8.87 5.65
N ILE A 240 -15.40 -9.79 6.35
CA ILE A 240 -14.85 -11.02 5.75
C ILE A 240 -16.00 -11.82 5.13
N LYS A 241 -17.11 -12.00 5.85
CA LYS A 241 -18.27 -12.73 5.34
C LYS A 241 -18.77 -12.13 4.03
N LEU A 242 -18.95 -10.81 3.97
CA LEU A 242 -19.42 -10.12 2.76
C LEU A 242 -18.48 -10.29 1.58
N LEU A 243 -17.17 -10.17 1.83
CA LEU A 243 -16.17 -10.31 0.79
C LEU A 243 -16.10 -11.72 0.18
N LEU A 244 -16.56 -12.74 0.93
CA LEU A 244 -16.60 -14.13 0.48
C LEU A 244 -17.94 -14.51 -0.17
N GLU A 245 -18.95 -13.67 -0.07
CA GLU A 245 -20.22 -13.87 -0.77
C GLU A 245 -20.04 -13.68 -2.28
N PRO A 246 -20.71 -14.51 -3.11
CA PRO A 246 -20.58 -14.44 -4.55
C PRO A 246 -21.33 -13.24 -5.13
N VAL A 247 -20.76 -12.05 -5.01
CA VAL A 247 -21.33 -10.79 -5.51
C VAL A 247 -20.49 -10.23 -6.65
N ASN A 248 -21.07 -9.37 -7.51
CA ASN A 248 -20.36 -8.68 -8.58
C ASN A 248 -20.42 -7.16 -8.47
N PHE A 249 -21.12 -6.66 -7.45
CA PHE A 249 -21.22 -5.26 -7.14
C PHE A 249 -21.16 -5.05 -5.62
N LEU A 250 -20.07 -4.41 -5.15
CA LEU A 250 -19.87 -4.12 -3.73
C LEU A 250 -20.19 -2.67 -3.42
N ILE A 251 -20.90 -2.45 -2.35
CA ILE A 251 -21.13 -1.12 -1.77
C ILE A 251 -20.61 -1.15 -0.34
N LEU A 252 -19.60 -0.35 -0.05
CA LEU A 252 -18.93 -0.30 1.23
C LEU A 252 -19.14 1.08 1.87
N ASP A 253 -19.95 1.13 2.93
CA ASP A 253 -20.23 2.38 3.66
C ASP A 253 -19.37 2.45 4.92
N GLU A 254 -18.37 3.35 4.91
CA GLU A 254 -17.38 3.55 5.96
C GLU A 254 -16.67 2.24 6.40
N PRO A 255 -16.09 1.46 5.47
CA PRO A 255 -15.56 0.13 5.78
C PRO A 255 -14.31 0.18 6.66
N THR A 256 -13.65 1.31 6.76
CA THR A 256 -12.42 1.50 7.54
C THR A 256 -12.67 1.78 9.01
N ASN A 257 -13.92 2.06 9.39
CA ASN A 257 -14.27 2.29 10.79
C ASN A 257 -14.03 1.03 11.62
N HIS A 258 -13.35 1.19 12.75
CA HIS A 258 -12.99 0.10 13.67
C HIS A 258 -11.98 -0.93 13.12
N LEU A 259 -11.36 -0.67 11.95
CA LEU A 259 -10.26 -1.49 11.45
C LEU A 259 -8.92 -0.90 11.93
N ASP A 260 -8.03 -1.78 12.35
CA ASP A 260 -6.62 -1.45 12.53
C ASP A 260 -5.91 -1.28 11.17
N MET A 261 -4.71 -0.74 11.17
CA MET A 261 -3.97 -0.44 9.93
C MET A 261 -3.74 -1.69 9.07
N ARG A 262 -3.42 -2.83 9.69
CA ARG A 262 -3.20 -4.09 8.95
C ARG A 262 -4.46 -4.56 8.26
N SER A 263 -5.59 -4.60 8.98
CA SER A 263 -6.89 -4.98 8.38
C SER A 263 -7.32 -4.03 7.28
N LYS A 264 -6.99 -2.72 7.38
CA LYS A 264 -7.22 -1.74 6.29
C LYS A 264 -6.40 -2.08 5.05
N ASP A 265 -5.11 -2.42 5.21
CA ASP A 265 -4.23 -2.78 4.09
C ASP A 265 -4.70 -4.06 3.40
N VAL A 266 -5.09 -5.09 4.18
CA VAL A 266 -5.66 -6.34 3.66
C VAL A 266 -6.97 -6.07 2.91
N LEU A 267 -7.87 -5.26 3.46
CA LEU A 267 -9.12 -4.88 2.80
C LEU A 267 -8.86 -4.09 1.51
N LYS A 268 -7.91 -3.16 1.55
CA LYS A 268 -7.52 -2.36 0.38
C LYS A 268 -7.04 -3.24 -0.77
N GLU A 269 -6.16 -4.20 -0.48
CA GLU A 269 -5.66 -5.13 -1.48
C GLU A 269 -6.76 -6.06 -2.00
N ALA A 270 -7.62 -6.55 -1.12
CA ALA A 270 -8.78 -7.34 -1.46
C ALA A 270 -9.73 -6.63 -2.44
N ILE A 271 -10.02 -5.36 -2.19
CA ILE A 271 -10.85 -4.53 -3.09
C ILE A 271 -10.10 -4.24 -4.40
N ARG A 272 -8.77 -4.05 -4.36
CA ARG A 272 -7.96 -3.85 -5.56
C ARG A 272 -8.05 -5.03 -6.51
N GLU A 273 -7.95 -6.25 -5.98
CA GLU A 273 -8.02 -7.49 -6.76
C GLU A 273 -9.44 -7.92 -7.15
N PHE A 274 -10.46 -7.27 -6.58
CA PHE A 274 -11.85 -7.59 -6.92
C PHE A 274 -12.20 -7.14 -8.34
N ASP A 275 -12.60 -8.09 -9.19
CA ASP A 275 -12.92 -7.87 -10.61
C ASP A 275 -14.31 -7.22 -10.83
N GLY A 276 -15.11 -7.08 -9.78
CA GLY A 276 -16.44 -6.45 -9.82
C GLY A 276 -16.41 -4.94 -9.70
N THR A 277 -17.59 -4.34 -9.70
CA THR A 277 -17.78 -2.91 -9.50
C THR A 277 -17.86 -2.60 -8.01
N VAL A 278 -17.27 -1.48 -7.58
CA VAL A 278 -17.26 -1.09 -6.17
C VAL A 278 -17.65 0.37 -5.98
N ILE A 279 -18.57 0.62 -5.06
CA ILE A 279 -18.80 1.94 -4.49
C ILE A 279 -18.20 1.97 -3.09
N ILE A 280 -17.35 2.95 -2.80
CA ILE A 280 -16.73 3.14 -1.50
C ILE A 280 -17.15 4.50 -0.96
N VAL A 281 -17.89 4.51 0.13
CA VAL A 281 -18.16 5.71 0.91
C VAL A 281 -17.15 5.75 2.04
N SER A 282 -16.18 6.65 2.00
CA SER A 282 -15.18 6.76 3.05
C SER A 282 -14.61 8.17 3.16
N HIS A 283 -14.20 8.51 4.37
CA HIS A 283 -13.46 9.72 4.68
C HIS A 283 -11.94 9.47 4.76
N ASP A 284 -11.51 8.21 4.71
CA ASP A 284 -10.11 7.80 4.78
C ASP A 284 -9.43 7.95 3.41
N ARG A 285 -8.62 9.01 3.28
CA ARG A 285 -7.96 9.37 2.00
C ARG A 285 -6.91 8.36 1.60
N ASP A 286 -6.14 7.85 2.58
CA ASP A 286 -5.09 6.88 2.34
C ASP A 286 -5.67 5.53 1.90
N PHE A 287 -6.85 5.20 2.41
CA PHE A 287 -7.58 4.02 1.97
C PHE A 287 -8.07 4.15 0.53
N LEU A 288 -8.64 5.32 0.16
CA LEU A 288 -9.16 5.58 -1.18
C LEU A 288 -8.06 5.72 -2.23
N ASP A 289 -6.84 6.09 -1.81
CA ASP A 289 -5.71 6.27 -2.72
C ASP A 289 -5.32 4.98 -3.44
N GLY A 290 -5.18 5.06 -4.76
CA GLY A 290 -4.88 3.92 -5.62
C GLY A 290 -5.99 2.86 -5.72
N LEU A 291 -7.18 3.10 -5.10
CA LEU A 291 -8.39 2.29 -5.28
C LEU A 291 -9.38 2.95 -6.22
N ALA A 292 -9.79 4.19 -5.90
CA ALA A 292 -10.81 4.89 -6.66
C ALA A 292 -10.24 5.45 -7.96
N THR A 293 -10.91 5.15 -9.07
CA THR A 293 -10.61 5.70 -10.41
C THR A 293 -11.47 6.90 -10.75
N LYS A 294 -12.56 7.09 -10.00
CA LYS A 294 -13.54 8.16 -10.16
C LYS A 294 -14.07 8.57 -8.79
N VAL A 295 -14.27 9.86 -8.59
CA VAL A 295 -14.78 10.41 -7.34
C VAL A 295 -16.08 11.17 -7.60
N TYR A 296 -17.12 10.87 -6.83
CA TYR A 296 -18.36 11.64 -6.80
C TYR A 296 -18.38 12.49 -5.53
N GLU A 297 -18.35 13.81 -5.71
CA GLU A 297 -18.42 14.78 -4.62
C GLU A 297 -19.87 15.15 -4.30
N PHE A 298 -20.27 14.94 -3.06
CA PHE A 298 -21.55 15.36 -2.50
C PHE A 298 -21.36 16.70 -1.79
N GLY A 299 -22.17 17.69 -2.16
CA GLY A 299 -22.15 19.00 -1.51
C GLY A 299 -23.25 19.93 -2.02
N GLY A 300 -23.90 20.63 -1.08
CA GLY A 300 -24.96 21.60 -1.43
C GLY A 300 -26.16 20.98 -2.15
N GLY A 301 -26.48 19.72 -1.89
CA GLY A 301 -27.58 19.01 -2.54
C GLY A 301 -27.32 18.53 -3.98
N VAL A 302 -26.08 18.66 -4.47
CA VAL A 302 -25.71 18.25 -5.84
C VAL A 302 -24.60 17.22 -5.76
N VAL A 303 -24.51 16.35 -6.77
CA VAL A 303 -23.43 15.36 -6.90
C VAL A 303 -22.61 15.71 -8.14
N LYS A 304 -21.30 15.94 -7.96
CA LYS A 304 -20.38 16.27 -9.04
C LYS A 304 -19.41 15.12 -9.30
N GLU A 305 -19.23 14.78 -10.57
CA GLU A 305 -18.26 13.77 -11.01
C GLU A 305 -16.88 14.39 -11.20
N HIS A 306 -15.86 13.71 -10.65
CA HIS A 306 -14.46 14.02 -10.85
C HIS A 306 -13.73 12.77 -11.35
N LEU A 307 -13.14 12.87 -12.54
CA LEU A 307 -12.28 11.82 -13.08
C LEU A 307 -10.91 11.88 -12.43
N GLY A 308 -10.36 10.73 -12.08
CA GLY A 308 -9.08 10.57 -11.41
C GLY A 308 -9.21 10.07 -9.98
N GLY A 309 -8.05 9.93 -9.32
CA GLY A 309 -7.96 9.46 -7.94
C GLY A 309 -8.35 10.52 -6.90
N ILE A 310 -8.32 10.11 -5.63
CA ILE A 310 -8.67 11.01 -4.51
C ILE A 310 -7.72 12.22 -4.41
N TYR A 311 -6.43 12.04 -4.68
CA TYR A 311 -5.47 13.15 -4.61
C TYR A 311 -5.63 14.13 -5.77
N ASP A 312 -5.98 13.67 -6.98
CA ASP A 312 -6.30 14.53 -8.13
C ASP A 312 -7.51 15.42 -7.82
N PHE A 313 -8.54 14.83 -7.20
CA PHE A 313 -9.71 15.56 -6.72
C PHE A 313 -9.34 16.62 -5.67
N LEU A 314 -8.52 16.27 -4.67
CA LEU A 314 -8.10 17.19 -3.62
C LEU A 314 -7.26 18.35 -4.14
N GLN A 315 -6.37 18.10 -5.12
CA GLN A 315 -5.58 19.15 -5.78
C GLN A 315 -6.49 20.13 -6.54
N LYS A 316 -7.43 19.62 -7.35
CA LYS A 316 -8.40 20.45 -8.06
C LYS A 316 -9.20 21.33 -7.09
N LYS A 317 -9.70 20.74 -6.01
CA LYS A 317 -10.46 21.46 -4.99
C LYS A 317 -9.64 22.52 -4.25
N LYS A 318 -8.34 22.27 -4.00
CA LYS A 318 -7.46 23.27 -3.43
C LYS A 318 -7.26 24.46 -4.36
N ILE A 319 -7.13 24.21 -5.67
CA ILE A 319 -7.00 25.25 -6.70
C ILE A 319 -8.31 26.07 -6.82
N GLU A 320 -9.46 25.39 -6.82
CA GLU A 320 -10.78 26.07 -6.85
C GLU A 320 -10.96 26.99 -5.64
N ASN A 321 -10.69 26.50 -4.43
CA ASN A 321 -10.76 27.31 -3.22
C ASN A 321 -9.80 28.51 -3.22
N LEU A 322 -8.58 28.35 -3.74
CA LEU A 322 -7.63 29.46 -3.91
C LEU A 322 -8.14 30.52 -4.90
N ASN A 323 -8.73 30.07 -6.02
CA ASN A 323 -9.32 30.95 -7.03
C ASN A 323 -10.56 31.69 -6.49
N GLU A 324 -11.37 31.04 -5.66
CA GLU A 324 -12.50 31.67 -4.97
C GLU A 324 -12.04 32.72 -3.95
N LEU A 325 -10.99 32.43 -3.17
CA LEU A 325 -10.41 33.40 -2.24
C LEU A 325 -9.79 34.62 -2.97
N GLN A 326 -9.21 34.42 -4.14
CA GLN A 326 -8.72 35.53 -4.97
C GLN A 326 -9.86 36.35 -5.58
N LYS A 327 -10.99 35.74 -5.92
CA LYS A 327 -12.19 36.44 -6.41
C LYS A 327 -12.96 37.15 -5.28
N ALA A 328 -12.90 36.63 -4.07
CA ALA A 328 -13.56 37.19 -2.88
C ALA A 328 -12.81 38.40 -2.28
N ASN A 329 -11.55 38.63 -2.66
CA ASN A 329 -10.77 39.82 -2.35
C ASN A 329 -10.50 40.66 -3.60
N PRO A 330 -11.48 41.42 -4.10
CA PRO A 330 -11.18 42.48 -5.04
C PRO A 330 -10.58 43.62 -4.26
N SER A 331 -9.26 43.64 -4.15
CA SER A 331 -8.56 44.84 -3.61
C SER A 331 -8.97 46.03 -4.43
N SER A 332 -9.58 46.98 -3.74
CA SER A 332 -9.85 48.35 -4.12
C SER A 332 -8.74 48.90 -5.04
N ALA A 333 -9.04 49.04 -6.31
CA ALA A 333 -8.29 49.93 -7.18
C ALA A 333 -9.25 51.01 -7.67
N SER A 334 -9.14 52.17 -7.08
CA SER A 334 -9.69 53.43 -7.62
C SER A 334 -8.97 53.79 -8.89
N PRO A 335 -9.66 54.41 -9.85
CA PRO A 335 -9.05 54.79 -11.12
C PRO A 335 -8.38 56.15 -10.99
N ALA A 336 -7.12 56.24 -11.36
CA ALA A 336 -6.48 57.53 -11.67
C ALA A 336 -5.81 57.47 -13.06
N ASN A 337 -6.32 58.35 -13.80
CA ASN A 337 -6.02 58.82 -15.14
C ASN A 337 -4.54 59.17 -15.40
N GLY A 338 -4.06 58.82 -16.60
CA GLY A 338 -3.32 59.79 -17.39
C GLY A 338 -1.81 59.63 -17.49
N LYS A 339 -1.44 59.43 -18.72
CA LYS A 339 -0.27 59.88 -19.50
C LYS A 339 0.87 58.90 -19.73
N LYS A 340 1.07 58.70 -21.01
CA LYS A 340 2.26 58.17 -21.68
C LYS A 340 3.51 58.89 -21.26
N GLU A 341 4.59 58.16 -21.05
CA GLU A 341 5.92 58.52 -21.55
C GLU A 341 6.79 57.28 -21.66
N GLU A 342 7.49 57.20 -22.77
CA GLU A 342 8.46 56.19 -23.14
C GLU A 342 9.69 56.25 -22.25
N GLY A 343 10.27 55.10 -21.95
CA GLY A 343 11.56 54.97 -21.30
C GLY A 343 11.89 53.49 -21.06
N ALA A 344 12.70 52.96 -21.96
CA ALA A 344 13.30 51.62 -21.82
C ALA A 344 14.19 51.60 -20.56
N GLU A 345 14.06 50.53 -19.80
CA GLU A 345 15.22 49.91 -19.12
C GLU A 345 14.80 48.54 -18.57
N GLU A 346 15.69 47.61 -18.77
CA GLU A 346 15.68 46.18 -18.50
C GLU A 346 15.33 45.85 -17.06
N GLY A 347 14.19 45.20 -16.86
CA GLY A 347 13.89 44.41 -15.69
C GLY A 347 13.99 42.93 -16.05
N ILE A 348 15.15 42.34 -15.83
CA ILE A 348 15.33 40.89 -15.89
C ILE A 348 14.43 40.28 -14.84
N SER A 349 13.33 39.66 -15.25
CA SER A 349 12.37 39.06 -14.34
C SER A 349 13.01 37.86 -13.64
N GLU A 350 12.91 37.81 -12.31
CA GLU A 350 13.36 36.69 -11.45
C GLU A 350 12.91 35.30 -11.97
N ASN A 351 11.82 35.22 -12.69
CA ASN A 351 11.33 34.01 -13.35
C ASN A 351 12.20 33.50 -14.52
N LYS A 352 13.00 34.37 -15.17
CA LYS A 352 13.92 33.93 -16.24
C LYS A 352 15.20 33.34 -15.65
N LEU A 353 15.70 33.90 -14.56
CA LEU A 353 16.88 33.39 -13.85
C LEU A 353 16.61 32.04 -13.18
N SER A 354 15.40 31.83 -12.63
CA SER A 354 15.01 30.55 -12.06
C SER A 354 14.85 29.45 -13.12
N TYR A 355 14.33 29.80 -14.32
CA TYR A 355 14.16 28.86 -15.41
C TYR A 355 15.49 28.44 -16.07
N GLU A 356 16.44 29.35 -16.22
CA GLU A 356 17.78 29.04 -16.75
C GLU A 356 18.60 28.22 -15.74
N ALA A 357 18.52 28.54 -14.43
CA ALA A 357 19.14 27.75 -13.37
C ALA A 357 18.59 26.34 -13.30
N GLN A 358 17.26 26.17 -13.41
CA GLN A 358 16.60 24.88 -13.44
C GLN A 358 16.95 24.04 -14.68
N LYS A 359 17.13 24.69 -15.81
CA LYS A 359 17.56 24.06 -17.06
C LYS A 359 19.02 23.59 -17.02
N GLU A 360 19.90 24.36 -16.36
CA GLU A 360 21.29 23.95 -16.14
C GLU A 360 21.39 22.81 -15.14
N LEU A 361 20.58 22.84 -14.06
CA LEU A 361 20.50 21.77 -13.07
C LEU A 361 20.06 20.45 -13.74
N ASN A 362 18.98 20.46 -14.50
CA ASN A 362 18.49 19.30 -15.22
C ASN A 362 19.49 18.76 -16.26
N LYS A 363 20.31 19.64 -16.85
CA LYS A 363 21.36 19.23 -17.78
C LYS A 363 22.52 18.52 -17.07
N LYS A 364 22.85 18.95 -15.85
CA LYS A 364 23.86 18.33 -14.99
C LYS A 364 23.38 16.97 -14.47
N ILE A 365 22.14 16.89 -13.97
CA ILE A 365 21.51 15.64 -13.54
C ILE A 365 21.54 14.62 -14.67
N LYS A 366 21.09 14.98 -15.86
CA LYS A 366 21.06 14.08 -17.01
C LYS A 366 22.47 13.63 -17.47
N LYS A 367 23.51 14.42 -17.20
CA LYS A 367 24.88 14.04 -17.46
C LYS A 367 25.40 13.04 -16.43
N LEU A 368 25.07 13.23 -15.15
CA LEU A 368 25.41 12.31 -14.06
C LEU A 368 24.68 10.97 -14.20
N GLU A 369 23.38 10.98 -14.54
CA GLU A 369 22.60 9.76 -14.84
C GLU A 369 23.26 8.91 -15.96
N ARG A 370 23.77 9.59 -16.98
CA ARG A 370 24.50 8.90 -18.06
C ARG A 370 25.81 8.27 -17.58
N LEU A 371 26.56 8.98 -16.75
CA LEU A 371 27.80 8.47 -16.19
C LEU A 371 27.56 7.28 -15.24
N VAL A 372 26.51 7.31 -14.45
CA VAL A 372 26.10 6.16 -13.61
C VAL A 372 25.77 4.96 -14.49
N ALA A 373 24.98 5.13 -15.54
CA ALA A 373 24.63 4.04 -16.46
C ALA A 373 25.86 3.47 -17.20
N ASP A 374 26.82 4.33 -17.59
CA ASP A 374 28.07 3.89 -18.22
C ASP A 374 28.94 3.08 -17.23
N CYS A 375 29.02 3.49 -15.96
CA CYS A 375 29.72 2.74 -14.91
C CYS A 375 29.04 1.40 -14.62
N GLU A 376 27.71 1.34 -14.54
CA GLU A 376 26.96 0.09 -14.35
C GLU A 376 27.21 -0.91 -15.49
N ALA A 377 27.19 -0.45 -16.74
CA ALA A 377 27.49 -1.29 -17.90
C ALA A 377 28.94 -1.81 -17.88
N ALA A 378 29.90 -0.99 -17.42
CA ALA A 378 31.28 -1.39 -17.28
C ALA A 378 31.49 -2.42 -16.15
N ILE A 379 30.78 -2.27 -15.02
CA ILE A 379 30.77 -3.25 -13.92
C ILE A 379 30.25 -4.60 -14.43
N GLU A 380 29.10 -4.62 -15.10
CA GLU A 380 28.50 -5.85 -15.64
C GLU A 380 29.42 -6.57 -16.63
N GLN A 381 30.11 -5.82 -17.49
CA GLN A 381 31.10 -6.39 -18.43
C GLN A 381 32.30 -6.98 -17.72
N THR A 382 32.83 -6.30 -16.71
CA THR A 382 34.01 -6.78 -15.96
C THR A 382 33.67 -7.97 -15.08
N GLU A 383 32.50 -8.01 -14.45
CA GLU A 383 31.98 -9.18 -13.70
C GLU A 383 31.81 -10.40 -14.61
N SER A 384 31.21 -10.20 -15.80
CA SER A 384 31.05 -11.26 -16.78
C SER A 384 32.42 -11.82 -17.26
N ALA A 385 33.40 -10.94 -17.46
CA ALA A 385 34.75 -11.36 -17.85
C ALA A 385 35.48 -12.11 -16.72
N ILE A 386 35.28 -11.69 -15.46
CA ILE A 386 35.82 -12.40 -14.29
C ILE A 386 35.20 -13.79 -14.19
N ALA A 387 33.89 -13.93 -14.33
CA ALA A 387 33.19 -15.21 -14.26
C ALA A 387 33.70 -16.20 -15.33
N ILE A 388 33.91 -15.73 -16.57
CA ILE A 388 34.47 -16.56 -17.66
C ILE A 388 35.92 -17.00 -17.36
N LEU A 389 36.71 -16.14 -16.73
CA LEU A 389 38.06 -16.46 -16.31
C LEU A 389 38.11 -17.46 -15.15
N GLU A 390 37.23 -17.31 -14.19
CA GLU A 390 37.07 -18.23 -13.05
C GLU A 390 36.66 -19.63 -13.53
N GLU A 391 35.76 -19.73 -14.51
CA GLU A 391 35.36 -20.99 -15.14
C GLU A 391 36.57 -21.66 -15.83
N LYS A 392 37.40 -20.89 -16.53
CA LYS A 392 38.64 -21.41 -17.15
C LYS A 392 39.68 -21.85 -16.11
N MET A 393 39.84 -21.10 -15.03
CA MET A 393 40.75 -21.44 -13.92
C MET A 393 40.29 -22.67 -13.14
N ALA A 394 39.01 -23.02 -13.17
CA ALA A 394 38.46 -24.22 -12.55
C ALA A 394 38.78 -25.51 -13.32
N THR A 395 39.32 -25.42 -14.55
CA THR A 395 39.75 -26.59 -15.32
C THR A 395 41.16 -27.06 -14.87
N PRO A 396 41.49 -28.36 -14.97
CA PRO A 396 42.80 -28.90 -14.55
C PRO A 396 44.01 -28.24 -15.26
N ASP A 397 43.85 -27.83 -16.52
CA ASP A 397 44.87 -27.15 -17.29
C ASP A 397 44.97 -25.65 -16.93
N GLY A 398 43.84 -25.00 -16.63
CA GLY A 398 43.79 -23.60 -16.23
C GLY A 398 44.33 -23.34 -14.82
N ALA A 399 44.26 -24.31 -13.92
CA ALA A 399 44.80 -24.20 -12.56
C ALA A 399 46.33 -24.04 -12.49
N SER A 400 47.04 -24.37 -13.56
CA SER A 400 48.50 -24.27 -13.66
C SER A 400 48.98 -23.05 -14.45
N ASP A 401 48.07 -22.28 -15.04
CA ASP A 401 48.41 -21.14 -15.90
C ASP A 401 48.48 -19.82 -15.11
N MET A 402 49.72 -19.39 -14.84
CA MET A 402 49.99 -18.15 -14.09
C MET A 402 49.47 -16.89 -14.80
N SER A 403 49.28 -16.93 -16.13
CA SER A 403 48.80 -15.80 -16.91
C SER A 403 47.31 -15.51 -16.66
N LEU A 404 46.52 -16.55 -16.37
CA LEU A 404 45.10 -16.40 -16.03
C LEU A 404 44.94 -15.73 -14.66
N TYR A 405 45.80 -16.03 -13.70
CA TYR A 405 45.79 -15.37 -12.39
C TYR A 405 46.15 -13.88 -12.49
N GLU A 406 47.14 -13.52 -13.33
CA GLU A 406 47.46 -12.10 -13.56
C GLU A 406 46.31 -11.34 -14.24
N GLN A 407 45.64 -11.97 -15.19
CA GLN A 407 44.46 -11.38 -15.85
C GLN A 407 43.28 -11.21 -14.87
N HIS A 408 43.03 -12.21 -14.06
CA HIS A 408 41.99 -12.15 -13.03
C HIS A 408 42.24 -11.02 -12.03
N GLN A 409 43.52 -10.88 -11.58
CA GLN A 409 43.90 -9.82 -10.65
C GLN A 409 43.74 -8.42 -11.26
N LYS A 410 44.10 -8.25 -12.55
CA LYS A 410 43.89 -6.99 -13.27
C LYS A 410 42.41 -6.63 -13.44
N LEU A 411 41.56 -7.58 -13.80
CA LEU A 411 40.13 -7.36 -13.94
C LEU A 411 39.50 -7.02 -12.59
N LYS A 412 39.95 -7.64 -11.51
CA LYS A 412 39.48 -7.35 -10.17
C LYS A 412 39.84 -5.93 -9.73
N GLN A 413 41.06 -5.48 -10.02
CA GLN A 413 41.47 -4.10 -9.78
C GLN A 413 40.67 -3.10 -10.64
N GLN A 414 40.36 -3.46 -11.89
CA GLN A 414 39.48 -2.62 -12.74
C GLN A 414 38.06 -2.54 -12.19
N LEU A 415 37.54 -3.65 -11.72
CA LEU A 415 36.19 -3.68 -11.08
C LEU A 415 36.18 -2.78 -9.86
N ASP A 416 37.13 -2.93 -8.94
CA ASP A 416 37.21 -2.11 -7.72
C ASP A 416 37.27 -0.60 -8.07
N HIS A 417 38.09 -0.23 -9.06
CA HIS A 417 38.15 1.18 -9.50
C HIS A 417 36.82 1.68 -10.11
N THR A 418 36.14 0.86 -10.90
CA THR A 418 34.88 1.24 -11.53
C THR A 418 33.75 1.37 -10.49
N VAL A 419 33.77 0.52 -9.47
CA VAL A 419 32.83 0.59 -8.34
C VAL A 419 33.06 1.88 -7.52
N GLU A 420 34.32 2.25 -7.24
CA GLU A 420 34.64 3.52 -6.56
C GLU A 420 34.20 4.74 -7.38
N GLU A 421 34.37 4.71 -8.71
CA GLU A 421 33.86 5.77 -9.58
C GLU A 421 32.33 5.82 -9.58
N TRP A 422 31.67 4.69 -9.65
CA TRP A 422 30.20 4.60 -9.58
C TRP A 422 29.65 5.15 -8.26
N GLU A 423 30.24 4.79 -7.11
CA GLU A 423 29.85 5.31 -5.80
C GLU A 423 29.98 6.84 -5.73
N ARG A 424 31.10 7.38 -6.24
CA ARG A 424 31.31 8.83 -6.24
C ARG A 424 30.29 9.57 -7.08
N VAL A 425 30.01 9.07 -8.30
CA VAL A 425 29.06 9.71 -9.22
C VAL A 425 27.63 9.56 -8.73
N SER A 426 27.29 8.44 -8.09
CA SER A 426 25.98 8.20 -7.47
C SER A 426 25.72 9.16 -6.30
N MET A 427 26.70 9.36 -5.41
CA MET A 427 26.58 10.35 -4.33
C MET A 427 26.41 11.79 -4.88
N GLU A 428 27.14 12.14 -5.94
CA GLU A 428 27.02 13.47 -6.56
C GLU A 428 25.64 13.66 -7.22
N LEU A 429 25.05 12.58 -7.76
CA LEU A 429 23.70 12.58 -8.32
C LEU A 429 22.64 12.74 -7.22
N GLU A 430 22.78 12.05 -6.08
CA GLU A 430 21.89 12.18 -4.92
C GLU A 430 21.92 13.60 -4.34
N GLU A 431 23.11 14.18 -4.14
CA GLU A 431 23.24 15.57 -3.65
C GLU A 431 22.61 16.61 -4.60
N MET A 432 22.60 16.31 -5.91
CA MET A 432 21.99 17.19 -6.90
C MET A 432 20.47 17.05 -6.97
N ASN A 433 19.93 15.87 -6.64
CA ASN A 433 18.49 15.61 -6.59
C ASN A 433 17.83 16.14 -5.28
N GLU A 434 18.61 16.35 -4.23
CA GLU A 434 18.15 16.95 -2.96
C GLU A 434 18.12 18.49 -2.98
N LYS A 435 18.75 19.12 -3.99
CA LYS A 435 18.77 20.58 -4.19
C LYS A 435 17.71 21.04 -5.19
#